data_a44c105f53139de53b8c94ab3ffe75c2
#
_entry.id   a44c105f53139de53b8c94ab3ffe75c2
#
_cell.length_a   1.000
_cell.length_b   1.000
_cell.length_c   1.000
_cell.angle_alpha   90.00
_cell.angle_beta   90.00
_cell.angle_gamma   90.00
#
_symmetry.space_group_name_H-M   'P 1'
#
loop_
_entity.id
_entity.type
_entity.pdbx_description
1 polymer ?
#
loop_
_entity_poly.entity_id
_entity_poly.type
_entity_poly.pdbx_seq_one_letter_code
_entity_poly.pdbx_strand_id
1 'polypeptide(L)'
;MIVEAAGGPLGVVVAGANVHDCKLLEQTIDSIVVERPQPTESVPQHLCLDKGYDNPTGHAAAVSRGHTPHIRRIGEEKLDKTGRKRRKARRWVVERTLGWLSKCRGILVRYAKKSCNYLGLIQLACSLLWYRRQHRFQLLR
;
A
#
# COMPACT_ATOMS: atom_id res chain seq x y z
N MET A 1 3.87 -3.62 1.44
CA MET A 1 4.00 -2.22 0.92
C MET A 1 2.70 -1.47 1.09
N ILE A 2 2.76 -0.20 1.46
CA ILE A 2 1.63 0.73 1.51
C ILE A 2 1.84 1.88 0.51
N VAL A 3 0.77 2.30 -0.16
CA VAL A 3 0.79 3.35 -1.20
C VAL A 3 -0.34 4.34 -0.95
N GLU A 4 -0.16 5.59 -1.36
CA GLU A 4 -1.25 6.57 -1.37
C GLU A 4 -2.21 6.35 -2.54
N ALA A 5 -3.35 7.07 -2.56
CA ALA A 5 -4.46 6.83 -3.47
C ALA A 5 -4.11 6.91 -4.97
N ALA A 6 -3.05 7.60 -5.36
CA ALA A 6 -2.56 7.68 -6.72
C ALA A 6 -1.42 6.68 -7.02
N GLY A 7 -0.98 5.88 -6.03
CA GLY A 7 0.02 4.81 -6.15
C GLY A 7 1.45 5.24 -5.83
N GLY A 8 1.63 6.38 -5.13
CA GLY A 8 2.94 6.72 -4.59
C GLY A 8 3.27 5.83 -3.39
N PRO A 9 4.44 5.18 -3.36
CA PRO A 9 4.84 4.36 -2.23
C PRO A 9 5.09 5.22 -0.99
N LEU A 10 4.48 4.84 0.14
CA LEU A 10 4.62 5.52 1.43
C LEU A 10 5.50 4.75 2.40
N GLY A 11 5.42 3.43 2.38
CA GLY A 11 6.18 2.57 3.26
C GLY A 11 6.31 1.16 2.71
N VAL A 12 7.39 0.47 3.09
CA VAL A 12 7.69 -0.89 2.63
C VAL A 12 8.42 -1.69 3.69
N VAL A 13 8.04 -2.94 3.83
CA VAL A 13 8.70 -3.93 4.69
C VAL A 13 9.10 -5.11 3.83
N VAL A 14 10.24 -5.70 4.13
CA VAL A 14 10.74 -6.94 3.53
C VAL A 14 10.76 -8.01 4.62
N ALA A 15 10.10 -9.11 4.36
CA ALA A 15 10.08 -10.27 5.26
C ALA A 15 10.32 -11.58 4.47
N GLY A 16 10.51 -12.67 5.19
CA GLY A 16 10.59 -13.99 4.57
C GLY A 16 9.25 -14.41 3.97
N ALA A 17 9.28 -15.19 2.90
CA ALA A 17 8.07 -15.66 2.21
C ALA A 17 7.14 -16.53 3.09
N ASN A 18 7.65 -17.05 4.20
CA ASN A 18 6.91 -17.83 5.19
C ASN A 18 6.14 -16.98 6.20
N VAL A 19 6.32 -15.64 6.19
CA VAL A 19 5.63 -14.74 7.10
C VAL A 19 4.31 -14.30 6.48
N HIS A 20 3.21 -14.56 7.16
CA HIS A 20 1.88 -14.20 6.68
C HIS A 20 1.70 -12.67 6.68
N ASP A 21 1.16 -12.12 5.60
CA ASP A 21 1.03 -10.67 5.37
C ASP A 21 0.27 -9.94 6.48
N CYS A 22 -0.73 -10.57 7.10
CA CYS A 22 -1.48 -9.97 8.20
C CYS A 22 -0.60 -9.63 9.40
N LYS A 23 0.46 -10.42 9.66
CA LYS A 23 1.41 -10.16 10.75
C LYS A 23 2.32 -8.97 10.48
N LEU A 24 2.44 -8.58 9.22
CA LEU A 24 3.29 -7.47 8.78
C LEU A 24 2.51 -6.16 8.63
N LEU A 25 1.19 -6.16 8.80
CA LEU A 25 0.37 -4.98 8.54
C LEU A 25 0.77 -3.81 9.43
N GLU A 26 0.88 -4.03 10.74
CA GLU A 26 1.31 -3.01 11.69
C GLU A 26 2.65 -2.42 11.32
N GLN A 27 3.65 -3.28 11.14
CA GLN A 27 5.00 -2.87 10.75
C GLN A 27 5.01 -2.13 9.40
N THR A 28 4.12 -2.51 8.48
CA THR A 28 4.01 -1.84 7.17
C THR A 28 3.42 -0.44 7.33
N ILE A 29 2.43 -0.25 8.19
CA ILE A 29 1.87 1.08 8.48
C ILE A 29 2.93 1.94 9.20
N ASP A 30 3.63 1.37 10.16
CA ASP A 30 4.69 2.07 10.92
C ASP A 30 5.91 2.44 10.04
N SER A 31 6.08 1.78 8.89
CA SER A 31 7.14 2.09 7.92
C SER A 31 6.85 3.32 7.04
N ILE A 32 5.72 4.00 7.22
CA ILE A 32 5.40 5.24 6.50
C ILE A 32 6.37 6.34 6.95
N VAL A 33 7.13 6.90 6.01
CA VAL A 33 8.19 7.87 6.29
C VAL A 33 7.73 9.32 6.26
N VAL A 34 6.52 9.59 5.75
CA VAL A 34 5.97 10.95 5.66
C VAL A 34 5.08 11.25 6.86
N GLU A 35 5.18 12.46 7.39
CA GLU A 35 4.23 12.95 8.37
C GLU A 35 2.83 13.00 7.78
N ARG A 36 1.87 12.50 8.53
CA ARG A 36 0.46 12.47 8.14
C ARG A 36 -0.34 13.38 9.06
N PRO A 37 -1.32 14.12 8.52
CA PRO A 37 -2.27 14.82 9.38
C PRO A 37 -2.98 13.81 10.29
N GLN A 38 -3.27 14.20 11.52
CA GLN A 38 -4.04 13.35 12.43
C GLN A 38 -5.44 13.13 11.84
N PRO A 39 -5.96 11.90 11.83
CA PRO A 39 -7.30 11.62 11.38
C PRO A 39 -8.31 12.31 12.31
N THR A 40 -9.34 12.92 11.71
CA THR A 40 -10.47 13.51 12.42
C THR A 40 -11.76 12.83 11.99
N GLU A 41 -12.84 13.03 12.73
CA GLU A 41 -14.15 12.49 12.33
C GLU A 41 -14.59 13.02 10.96
N SER A 42 -14.26 14.29 10.65
CA SER A 42 -14.58 14.92 9.36
C SER A 42 -13.64 14.50 8.23
N VAL A 43 -12.40 14.09 8.54
CA VAL A 43 -11.39 13.68 7.56
C VAL A 43 -10.73 12.37 8.01
N PRO A 44 -11.45 11.24 7.91
CA PRO A 44 -10.90 9.94 8.29
C PRO A 44 -9.85 9.47 7.29
N GLN A 45 -8.83 8.78 7.77
CA GLN A 45 -7.83 8.13 6.92
C GLN A 45 -8.26 6.70 6.59
N HIS A 46 -8.59 6.46 5.34
CA HIS A 46 -9.05 5.17 4.86
C HIS A 46 -7.90 4.27 4.40
N LEU A 47 -7.92 3.00 4.84
CA LEU A 47 -6.96 1.99 4.44
C LEU A 47 -7.67 0.86 3.67
N CYS A 48 -7.39 0.75 2.36
CA CYS A 48 -7.93 -0.30 1.53
C CYS A 48 -7.05 -1.55 1.63
N LEU A 49 -7.60 -2.64 2.14
CA LEU A 49 -6.90 -3.90 2.36
C LEU A 49 -7.53 -5.02 1.51
N ASP A 50 -6.74 -6.07 1.29
CA ASP A 50 -7.23 -7.29 0.65
C ASP A 50 -8.06 -8.13 1.63
N LYS A 51 -8.85 -9.04 1.09
CA LYS A 51 -9.67 -10.00 1.85
C LYS A 51 -8.86 -10.80 2.88
N GLY A 52 -7.60 -11.11 2.60
CA GLY A 52 -6.71 -11.79 3.55
C GLY A 52 -6.57 -11.09 4.90
N TYR A 53 -6.90 -9.80 4.97
CA TYR A 53 -6.89 -9.01 6.20
C TYR A 53 -8.27 -8.92 6.87
N ASP A 54 -9.31 -9.59 6.34
CA ASP A 54 -10.65 -9.64 6.94
C ASP A 54 -10.69 -10.60 8.15
N ASN A 55 -9.96 -10.23 9.17
CA ASN A 55 -9.86 -10.94 10.44
C ASN A 55 -9.68 -9.92 11.59
N PRO A 56 -9.95 -10.30 12.85
CA PRO A 56 -9.87 -9.39 13.99
C PRO A 56 -8.51 -8.70 14.13
N THR A 57 -7.42 -9.42 13.86
CA THR A 57 -6.05 -8.87 13.94
C THR A 57 -5.82 -7.79 12.90
N GLY A 58 -6.25 -8.01 11.64
CA GLY A 58 -6.10 -7.04 10.56
C GLY A 58 -6.91 -5.77 10.81
N HIS A 59 -8.15 -5.91 11.30
CA HIS A 59 -8.99 -4.77 11.68
C HIS A 59 -8.38 -4.00 12.87
N ALA A 60 -7.95 -4.70 13.92
CA ALA A 60 -7.33 -4.08 15.09
C ALA A 60 -6.04 -3.31 14.73
N ALA A 61 -5.20 -3.90 13.88
CA ALA A 61 -3.96 -3.28 13.41
C ALA A 61 -4.20 -1.96 12.66
N ALA A 62 -5.22 -1.90 11.81
CA ALA A 62 -5.58 -0.68 11.09
C ALA A 62 -6.14 0.39 12.03
N VAL A 63 -7.08 0.02 12.90
CA VAL A 63 -7.76 0.95 13.83
C VAL A 63 -6.79 1.51 14.87
N SER A 64 -5.91 0.69 15.44
CA SER A 64 -4.92 1.13 16.45
C SER A 64 -3.95 2.20 15.91
N ARG A 65 -3.84 2.31 14.57
CA ARG A 65 -3.00 3.31 13.89
C ARG A 65 -3.81 4.43 13.23
N GLY A 66 -5.06 4.61 13.67
CA GLY A 66 -5.93 5.70 13.24
C GLY A 66 -6.48 5.56 11.82
N HIS A 67 -6.50 4.34 11.27
CA HIS A 67 -7.07 4.10 9.94
C HIS A 67 -8.47 3.47 10.01
N THR A 68 -9.34 3.86 9.08
CA THR A 68 -10.60 3.18 8.83
C THR A 68 -10.37 2.08 7.78
N PRO A 69 -10.45 0.77 8.15
CA PRO A 69 -10.20 -0.31 7.23
C PRO A 69 -11.35 -0.47 6.23
N HIS A 70 -11.00 -0.59 4.95
CA HIS A 70 -11.90 -0.96 3.86
C HIS A 70 -11.50 -2.32 3.29
N ILE A 71 -12.14 -3.38 3.77
CA ILE A 71 -11.93 -4.75 3.33
C ILE A 71 -13.20 -5.22 2.65
N ARG A 72 -13.12 -5.54 1.36
CA ARG A 72 -14.27 -6.04 0.60
C ARG A 72 -14.33 -7.56 0.65
N ARG A 73 -15.51 -8.08 1.00
CA ARG A 73 -15.81 -9.52 0.93
C ARG A 73 -16.04 -9.96 -0.52
N ILE A 74 -15.81 -11.25 -0.80
CA ILE A 74 -16.16 -11.84 -2.10
C ILE A 74 -17.67 -11.73 -2.30
N GLY A 75 -18.09 -11.17 -3.43
CA GLY A 75 -19.53 -10.97 -3.75
C GLY A 75 -20.07 -9.58 -3.46
N GLU A 76 -19.43 -8.75 -2.65
CA GLU A 76 -19.82 -7.35 -2.42
C GLU A 76 -19.52 -6.42 -3.61
N GLU A 77 -18.81 -6.90 -4.62
CA GLU A 77 -18.56 -6.16 -5.87
C GLU A 77 -19.78 -6.12 -6.81
N LYS A 78 -20.79 -6.91 -6.50
CA LYS A 78 -22.06 -6.88 -7.20
C LYS A 78 -22.88 -5.71 -6.66
N LEU A 79 -23.47 -4.96 -7.55
CA LEU A 79 -24.38 -3.84 -7.43
C LEU A 79 -24.76 -3.42 -5.99
N ASP A 80 -24.71 -2.13 -5.70
CA ASP A 80 -25.32 -1.60 -4.48
C ASP A 80 -26.87 -1.81 -4.53
N LYS A 81 -27.56 -1.52 -3.42
CA LYS A 81 -29.02 -1.67 -3.32
C LYS A 81 -29.79 -0.82 -4.35
N THR A 82 -29.11 0.10 -5.06
CA THR A 82 -29.66 0.97 -6.10
C THR A 82 -29.32 0.51 -7.52
N GLY A 83 -28.69 -0.67 -7.69
CA GLY A 83 -28.31 -1.22 -8.98
C GLY A 83 -27.11 -0.53 -9.65
N ARG A 84 -26.43 0.40 -8.97
CA ARG A 84 -25.22 1.06 -9.49
C ARG A 84 -23.99 0.22 -9.21
N LYS A 85 -23.07 0.13 -10.19
CA LYS A 85 -21.76 -0.50 -9.96
C LYS A 85 -21.02 0.24 -8.85
N ARG A 86 -20.83 -0.42 -7.71
CA ARG A 86 -19.96 0.11 -6.65
C ARG A 86 -18.58 0.42 -7.23
N ARG A 87 -17.96 1.51 -6.77
CA ARG A 87 -16.59 1.87 -7.18
C ARG A 87 -15.66 0.67 -6.97
N LYS A 88 -14.87 0.34 -8.00
CA LYS A 88 -13.89 -0.77 -7.94
C LYS A 88 -13.01 -0.63 -6.70
N ALA A 89 -12.71 -1.75 -6.05
CA ALA A 89 -11.73 -1.79 -4.98
C ALA A 89 -10.40 -1.18 -5.47
N ARG A 90 -9.79 -0.28 -4.70
CA ARG A 90 -8.55 0.40 -5.11
C ARG A 90 -7.29 -0.47 -4.99
N ARG A 91 -7.41 -1.78 -4.80
CA ARG A 91 -6.29 -2.73 -4.74
C ARG A 91 -5.35 -2.65 -5.94
N TRP A 92 -5.91 -2.45 -7.13
CA TRP A 92 -5.12 -2.33 -8.36
C TRP A 92 -4.04 -1.23 -8.27
N VAL A 93 -4.15 -0.28 -7.33
CA VAL A 93 -3.19 0.81 -7.14
C VAL A 93 -1.86 0.28 -6.61
N VAL A 94 -1.89 -0.56 -5.57
CA VAL A 94 -0.67 -1.19 -5.03
C VAL A 94 -0.08 -2.19 -6.02
N GLU A 95 -0.92 -2.97 -6.68
CA GLU A 95 -0.51 -3.93 -7.72
C GLU A 95 0.22 -3.22 -8.87
N ARG A 96 -0.28 -2.07 -9.31
CA ARG A 96 0.38 -1.24 -10.32
C ARG A 96 1.76 -0.76 -9.86
N THR A 97 1.88 -0.32 -8.61
CA THR A 97 3.15 0.16 -8.06
C THR A 97 4.15 -0.99 -7.94
N LEU A 98 3.71 -2.16 -7.47
CA LEU A 98 4.54 -3.37 -7.45
C LEU A 98 4.97 -3.79 -8.86
N GLY A 99 4.06 -3.75 -9.84
CA GLY A 99 4.36 -4.00 -11.25
C GLY A 99 5.38 -3.03 -11.85
N TRP A 100 5.46 -1.80 -11.35
CA TRP A 100 6.50 -0.86 -11.71
C TRP A 100 7.85 -1.21 -11.09
N LEU A 101 7.86 -1.56 -9.81
CA LEU A 101 9.06 -1.97 -9.10
C LEU A 101 9.67 -3.25 -9.70
N SER A 102 8.82 -4.18 -10.15
CA SER A 102 9.27 -5.42 -10.78
C SER A 102 9.98 -5.21 -12.14
N LYS A 103 9.84 -4.04 -12.78
CA LYS A 103 10.65 -3.67 -13.95
C LYS A 103 12.10 -3.35 -13.60
N CYS A 104 12.40 -3.10 -12.34
CA CYS A 104 13.76 -2.94 -11.85
C CYS A 104 14.37 -4.32 -11.63
N ARG A 105 15.33 -4.73 -12.51
CA ARG A 105 15.93 -6.07 -12.49
C ARG A 105 16.47 -6.48 -11.12
N GLY A 106 17.11 -5.57 -10.39
CA GLY A 106 17.66 -5.83 -9.05
C GLY A 106 16.58 -6.07 -7.97
N ILE A 107 15.32 -5.67 -8.24
CA ILE A 107 14.18 -5.94 -7.36
C ILE A 107 13.45 -7.21 -7.80
N LEU A 108 13.27 -7.41 -9.12
CA LEU A 108 12.63 -8.61 -9.65
C LEU A 108 13.38 -9.88 -9.28
N VAL A 109 14.71 -9.83 -9.41
CA VAL A 109 15.60 -10.93 -9.02
C VAL A 109 16.46 -10.47 -7.86
N ARG A 110 16.24 -11.04 -6.69
CA ARG A 110 16.97 -10.66 -5.49
C ARG A 110 18.40 -11.21 -5.52
N TYR A 111 19.37 -10.37 -5.88
CA TYR A 111 20.79 -10.69 -5.75
C TYR A 111 21.37 -10.31 -4.37
N ALA A 112 20.74 -9.38 -3.67
CA ALA A 112 21.20 -8.91 -2.38
C ALA A 112 21.02 -10.00 -1.30
N LYS A 113 22.13 -10.49 -0.75
CA LYS A 113 22.13 -11.51 0.33
C LYS A 113 21.49 -10.94 1.61
N LYS A 114 21.83 -9.73 2.00
CA LYS A 114 21.29 -9.06 3.19
C LYS A 114 19.94 -8.41 2.87
N SER A 115 18.96 -8.60 3.74
CA SER A 115 17.61 -8.02 3.59
C SER A 115 17.64 -6.49 3.62
N CYS A 116 18.51 -5.88 4.41
CA CYS A 116 18.68 -4.43 4.46
C CYS A 116 19.16 -3.84 3.12
N ASN A 117 20.06 -4.50 2.41
CA ASN A 117 20.52 -4.06 1.10
C ASN A 117 19.39 -4.16 0.06
N TYR A 118 18.61 -5.23 0.11
CA TYR A 118 17.45 -5.39 -0.75
C TYR A 118 16.37 -4.34 -0.46
N LEU A 119 16.10 -4.05 0.82
CA LEU A 119 15.21 -2.98 1.23
C LEU A 119 15.68 -1.62 0.71
N GLY A 120 17.00 -1.33 0.82
CA GLY A 120 17.59 -0.09 0.31
C GLY A 120 17.38 0.07 -1.22
N LEU A 121 17.51 -1.01 -2.00
CA LEU A 121 17.21 -0.98 -3.44
C LEU A 121 15.72 -0.66 -3.72
N ILE A 122 14.82 -1.24 -2.95
CA ILE A 122 13.39 -0.96 -3.09
C ILE A 122 13.10 0.50 -2.72
N GLN A 123 13.67 1.02 -1.64
CA GLN A 123 13.51 2.42 -1.21
C GLN A 123 14.05 3.39 -2.27
N LEU A 124 15.21 3.10 -2.86
CA LEU A 124 15.75 3.90 -3.96
C LEU A 124 14.82 3.91 -5.17
N ALA A 125 14.26 2.76 -5.55
CA ALA A 125 13.29 2.69 -6.66
C ALA A 125 12.00 3.46 -6.33
N CYS A 126 11.53 3.40 -5.08
CA CYS A 126 10.39 4.19 -4.61
C CYS A 126 10.67 5.70 -4.71
N SER A 127 11.87 6.15 -4.35
CA SER A 127 12.29 7.54 -4.46
C SER A 127 12.33 8.01 -5.92
N LEU A 128 12.80 7.15 -6.84
CA LEU A 128 12.76 7.43 -8.27
C LEU A 128 11.33 7.54 -8.82
N LEU A 129 10.39 6.75 -8.30
CA LEU A 129 8.98 6.87 -8.66
C LEU A 129 8.42 8.25 -8.25
N TRP A 130 8.72 8.70 -7.04
CA TRP A 130 8.32 10.03 -6.55
C TRP A 130 8.97 11.15 -7.35
N TYR A 131 10.27 11.08 -7.60
CA TYR A 131 10.99 12.05 -8.41
C TYR A 131 10.37 12.22 -9.81
N ARG A 132 10.12 11.12 -10.52
CA ARG A 132 9.49 11.15 -11.85
C ARG A 132 8.08 11.73 -11.83
N ARG A 133 7.31 11.49 -10.78
CA ARG A 133 5.98 12.08 -10.62
C ARG A 133 6.06 13.58 -10.43
N GLN A 134 6.95 14.05 -9.57
CA GLN A 134 7.13 15.47 -9.31
C GLN A 134 7.56 16.23 -10.57
N HIS A 135 8.48 15.69 -11.35
CA HIS A 135 8.88 16.26 -12.64
C HIS A 135 7.73 16.30 -13.64
N ARG A 136 6.89 15.28 -13.71
CA ARG A 136 5.72 15.26 -14.58
C ARG A 136 4.72 16.37 -14.26
N PHE A 137 4.54 16.69 -12.99
CA PHE A 137 3.67 17.80 -12.54
C PHE A 137 4.30 19.17 -12.82
N GLN A 138 5.62 19.29 -12.83
CA GLN A 138 6.32 20.55 -13.16
C GLN A 138 6.30 20.87 -14.65
N LEU A 139 6.31 19.85 -15.52
CA LEU A 139 6.23 20.02 -16.97
C LEU A 139 4.82 20.35 -17.49
N LEU A 140 3.80 20.23 -16.65
CA LEU A 140 2.39 20.55 -16.98
C LEU A 140 1.94 21.93 -16.42
N ARG A 141 2.84 22.69 -15.82
CA ARG A 141 2.67 24.08 -15.41
C ARG A 141 3.42 25.00 -16.35
#